data_200a4b54273f8d3931557918ea6f8ec0
#
_entry.id   200a4b54273f8d3931557918ea6f8ec0
#
_cell.length_a   1.000
_cell.length_b   1.000
_cell.length_c   1.000
_cell.angle_alpha   90.00
_cell.angle_beta   90.00
_cell.angle_gamma   90.00
#
_symmetry.space_group_name_H-M   'P 1'
#
loop_
_entity.id
_entity.type
_entity.pdbx_description
1 polymer ?
#
loop_
_entity_poly.entity_id
_entity_poly.type
_entity_poly.pdbx_seq_one_letter_code
_entity_poly.pdbx_strand_id
1 'polypeptide(L)'
;MRCLKFSVLALTTLTTACGGPGAAPPAPQPVATLTMRAQPTSLTQEYPAQLEASNTVEIRPQVAGILYRQAALEGAPVQRGQILFEIDPQPYRAALAQAQAGLAQAHAAQAQAERDLARARPLTAADALSEKELDAAVAANDSAYAQVKAAEAAVKTAELNLGYTEVRSPIDGVMSRALIRIGGVVTAYTTLLTTVYQTDPMYANFSVGEQRMLQVQRELGRPLDQHNPSQRQFRILLADGSEYDLPGTMNFVDAAVDLRTDTLALRLTVPNPKQFLHAGQYVRVVVATRGRPNALLLPQRAVQLLQDKNYVWVVDSAGRAQQRDVKMGQQQGSDWVVEGGLAPGDVVVVDGTQKLKSGTPVRIQPLAAPAAGPRAS
;
A
#
# COMPACT_ATOMS: atom_id res chain seq x y z
N MET A 1 14.84 -101.15 43.77
CA MET A 1 13.89 -102.13 43.20
C MET A 1 13.53 -101.73 41.78
N ARG A 2 13.74 -102.68 40.85
CA ARG A 2 13.20 -102.83 39.52
C ARG A 2 13.46 -101.63 38.52
N CYS A 3 14.45 -101.77 37.64
CA CYS A 3 14.47 -102.51 36.38
C CYS A 3 13.35 -102.11 35.43
N LEU A 4 13.64 -101.46 34.33
CA LEU A 4 13.39 -102.07 33.02
C LEU A 4 14.12 -101.37 31.90
N LYS A 5 14.72 -102.17 31.08
CA LYS A 5 15.43 -101.96 29.83
C LYS A 5 14.43 -101.63 28.69
N PHE A 6 14.93 -101.05 27.63
CA PHE A 6 14.64 -101.29 26.17
C PHE A 6 14.69 -99.96 25.45
N SER A 7 15.18 -99.75 24.29
CA SER A 7 15.79 -100.50 23.23
C SER A 7 16.16 -99.50 22.16
N VAL A 8 17.27 -99.61 21.54
CA VAL A 8 17.79 -98.82 20.43
C VAL A 8 16.94 -99.11 19.21
N LEU A 9 16.46 -98.01 18.49
CA LEU A 9 16.07 -98.12 17.11
C LEU A 9 16.62 -96.88 16.37
N ALA A 10 17.65 -97.14 15.55
CA ALA A 10 18.22 -96.18 14.66
C ALA A 10 17.27 -95.90 13.45
N LEU A 11 16.85 -94.69 13.28
CA LEU A 11 16.10 -94.25 12.09
C LEU A 11 16.91 -93.18 11.35
N THR A 12 17.57 -93.60 10.31
CA THR A 12 18.27 -92.70 9.34
C THR A 12 17.25 -91.93 8.57
N THR A 13 17.12 -90.60 8.86
CA THR A 13 16.34 -89.72 8.05
C THR A 13 17.21 -89.02 7.01
N LEU A 14 16.94 -89.27 5.76
CA LEU A 14 17.43 -88.62 4.57
C LEU A 14 16.96 -87.19 4.57
N THR A 15 17.84 -86.19 4.77
CA THR A 15 17.55 -84.77 4.56
C THR A 15 17.66 -84.42 3.06
N THR A 16 16.54 -84.39 2.36
CA THR A 16 16.37 -83.82 1.05
C THR A 16 16.46 -82.29 1.20
N ALA A 17 17.57 -81.70 0.75
CA ALA A 17 17.74 -80.26 0.59
C ALA A 17 16.84 -79.79 -0.58
N CYS A 18 15.66 -79.24 -0.28
CA CYS A 18 14.90 -78.40 -1.21
C CYS A 18 15.60 -77.05 -1.34
N GLY A 19 16.41 -76.92 -2.38
CA GLY A 19 16.83 -75.62 -2.93
C GLY A 19 15.58 -74.90 -3.46
N GLY A 20 15.02 -73.93 -2.68
CA GLY A 20 13.96 -73.06 -3.16
C GLY A 20 14.43 -72.27 -4.36
N PRO A 21 13.58 -72.06 -5.40
CA PRO A 21 13.94 -71.24 -6.53
C PRO A 21 14.28 -69.82 -6.01
N GLY A 22 15.53 -69.36 -6.30
CA GLY A 22 15.95 -68.02 -5.99
C GLY A 22 14.89 -67.01 -6.49
N ALA A 23 14.42 -66.15 -5.59
CA ALA A 23 13.44 -65.15 -5.91
C ALA A 23 13.89 -64.39 -7.16
N ALA A 24 13.12 -64.51 -8.25
CA ALA A 24 13.40 -63.76 -9.47
C ALA A 24 13.56 -62.26 -9.12
N PRO A 25 14.55 -61.57 -9.68
CA PRO A 25 14.72 -60.15 -9.42
C PRO A 25 13.41 -59.43 -9.69
N PRO A 26 12.96 -58.52 -8.78
CA PRO A 26 11.69 -57.84 -8.94
C PRO A 26 11.65 -57.10 -10.29
N ALA A 27 10.56 -57.31 -11.04
CA ALA A 27 10.38 -56.72 -12.38
C ALA A 27 10.51 -55.18 -12.27
N PRO A 28 11.23 -54.53 -13.20
CA PRO A 28 11.43 -53.07 -13.16
C PRO A 28 10.09 -52.35 -13.12
N GLN A 29 9.88 -51.51 -12.13
CA GLN A 29 8.65 -50.69 -11.96
C GLN A 29 8.66 -49.54 -12.97
N PRO A 30 7.59 -49.35 -13.79
CA PRO A 30 7.51 -48.21 -14.70
C PRO A 30 7.32 -46.92 -13.87
N VAL A 31 8.17 -45.92 -14.10
CA VAL A 31 8.14 -44.64 -13.40
C VAL A 31 8.30 -43.51 -14.42
N ALA A 32 7.53 -42.41 -14.24
CA ALA A 32 7.75 -41.20 -14.99
C ALA A 32 8.83 -40.36 -14.32
N THR A 33 9.81 -39.93 -15.08
CA THR A 33 10.97 -39.20 -14.56
C THR A 33 11.15 -37.85 -15.22
N LEU A 34 11.73 -36.92 -14.45
CA LEU A 34 12.17 -35.60 -14.90
C LEU A 34 13.68 -35.47 -14.68
N THR A 35 14.42 -35.10 -15.72
CA THR A 35 15.83 -34.76 -15.58
C THR A 35 15.94 -33.33 -15.11
N MET A 36 16.59 -33.11 -13.97
CA MET A 36 16.77 -31.80 -13.36
C MET A 36 17.65 -30.92 -14.25
N ARG A 37 17.11 -29.78 -14.64
CA ARG A 37 17.84 -28.77 -15.44
C ARG A 37 17.84 -27.46 -14.66
N ALA A 38 19.00 -26.80 -14.65
CA ALA A 38 19.10 -25.45 -14.13
C ALA A 38 18.34 -24.49 -15.07
N GLN A 39 17.39 -23.77 -14.51
CA GLN A 39 16.58 -22.80 -15.25
C GLN A 39 16.61 -21.46 -14.52
N PRO A 40 16.69 -20.34 -15.25
CA PRO A 40 16.52 -19.05 -14.63
C PRO A 40 15.06 -18.92 -14.14
N THR A 41 14.88 -18.60 -12.89
CA THR A 41 13.56 -18.37 -12.31
C THR A 41 13.47 -16.98 -11.70
N SER A 42 12.38 -16.28 -11.96
CA SER A 42 12.04 -15.04 -11.29
C SER A 42 11.08 -15.38 -10.16
N LEU A 43 11.53 -15.20 -8.93
CA LEU A 43 10.64 -15.33 -7.78
C LEU A 43 9.85 -14.02 -7.65
N THR A 44 8.54 -14.11 -7.67
CA THR A 44 7.65 -12.99 -7.36
C THR A 44 7.09 -13.17 -5.97
N GLN A 45 7.01 -12.09 -5.22
CA GLN A 45 6.37 -12.07 -3.92
C GLN A 45 5.23 -11.07 -3.94
N GLU A 46 4.08 -11.48 -3.42
CA GLU A 46 2.88 -10.66 -3.35
C GLU A 46 2.65 -10.21 -1.91
N TYR A 47 2.32 -8.93 -1.76
CA TYR A 47 1.97 -8.31 -0.49
C TYR A 47 0.59 -7.69 -0.61
N PRO A 48 -0.34 -7.99 0.30
CA PRO A 48 -1.62 -7.28 0.37
C PRO A 48 -1.35 -5.82 0.70
N ALA A 49 -1.99 -4.92 -0.04
CA ALA A 49 -1.87 -3.49 0.12
C ALA A 49 -3.23 -2.82 0.09
N GLN A 50 -3.35 -1.69 0.76
CA GLN A 50 -4.52 -0.84 0.69
C GLN A 50 -4.17 0.48 0.00
N LEU A 51 -5.04 0.89 -0.93
CA LEU A 51 -4.90 2.16 -1.62
C LEU A 51 -5.48 3.30 -0.76
N GLU A 52 -4.74 4.38 -0.68
CA GLU A 52 -5.16 5.63 -0.06
C GLU A 52 -4.99 6.79 -1.03
N ALA A 53 -5.82 7.81 -0.90
CA ALA A 53 -5.60 9.07 -1.59
C ALA A 53 -4.29 9.72 -1.10
N SER A 54 -3.52 10.32 -2.00
CA SER A 54 -2.27 11.00 -1.62
C SER A 54 -2.51 12.18 -0.67
N ASN A 55 -3.70 12.78 -0.76
CA ASN A 55 -4.16 13.78 0.20
C ASN A 55 -5.67 13.67 0.38
N THR A 56 -6.14 13.90 1.60
CA THR A 56 -7.56 13.86 1.95
C THR A 56 -7.88 15.07 2.79
N VAL A 57 -8.81 15.90 2.34
CA VAL A 57 -9.19 17.12 3.02
C VAL A 57 -10.68 17.14 3.30
N GLU A 58 -11.02 17.28 4.57
CA GLU A 58 -12.37 17.53 5.03
C GLU A 58 -12.74 18.99 4.77
N ILE A 59 -13.81 19.22 4.04
CA ILE A 59 -14.31 20.56 3.71
C ILE A 59 -15.32 20.99 4.77
N ARG A 60 -14.93 21.98 5.54
CA ARG A 60 -15.75 22.60 6.60
C ARG A 60 -15.92 24.09 6.33
N PRO A 61 -17.09 24.68 6.59
CA PRO A 61 -17.30 26.11 6.41
C PRO A 61 -16.54 26.90 7.48
N GLN A 62 -16.07 28.10 7.13
CA GLN A 62 -15.42 29.02 8.07
C GLN A 62 -16.41 30.01 8.70
N VAL A 63 -17.62 30.10 8.15
CA VAL A 63 -18.72 30.92 8.64
C VAL A 63 -20.00 30.11 8.80
N ALA A 64 -20.88 30.54 9.70
CA ALA A 64 -22.16 29.88 9.93
C ALA A 64 -23.22 30.44 8.97
N GLY A 65 -24.29 29.67 8.70
CA GLY A 65 -25.39 30.14 7.87
C GLY A 65 -26.20 29.00 7.28
N ILE A 66 -26.99 29.33 6.28
CA ILE A 66 -27.81 28.36 5.51
C ILE A 66 -27.05 28.02 4.22
N LEU A 67 -26.94 26.75 3.90
CA LEU A 67 -26.36 26.30 2.64
C LEU A 67 -27.28 26.71 1.50
N TYR A 68 -26.85 27.68 0.72
CA TYR A 68 -27.66 28.28 -0.34
C TYR A 68 -27.57 27.51 -1.65
N ARG A 69 -26.35 27.08 -2.04
CA ARG A 69 -26.10 26.39 -3.29
C ARG A 69 -24.95 25.38 -3.17
N GLN A 70 -25.09 24.26 -3.86
CA GLN A 70 -23.99 23.35 -4.17
C GLN A 70 -23.53 23.63 -5.61
N ALA A 71 -22.31 24.11 -5.78
CA ALA A 71 -21.76 24.53 -7.08
C ALA A 71 -21.07 23.39 -7.82
N ALA A 72 -20.46 22.45 -7.09
CA ALA A 72 -19.78 21.29 -7.65
C ALA A 72 -20.66 20.03 -7.55
N LEU A 73 -20.55 19.15 -8.54
CA LEU A 73 -21.25 17.86 -8.55
C LEU A 73 -20.52 16.86 -7.64
N GLU A 74 -21.30 16.02 -6.95
CA GLU A 74 -20.80 14.90 -6.18
C GLU A 74 -20.11 13.87 -7.10
N GLY A 75 -18.96 13.34 -6.69
CA GLY A 75 -18.16 12.40 -7.48
C GLY A 75 -17.40 13.02 -8.66
N ALA A 76 -17.55 14.32 -8.90
CA ALA A 76 -16.85 15.00 -9.99
C ALA A 76 -15.43 15.43 -9.60
N PRO A 77 -14.51 15.52 -10.56
CA PRO A 77 -13.21 16.13 -10.33
C PRO A 77 -13.37 17.65 -10.07
N VAL A 78 -12.61 18.14 -9.11
CA VAL A 78 -12.58 19.54 -8.70
C VAL A 78 -11.15 20.06 -8.68
N GLN A 79 -10.99 21.34 -8.98
CA GLN A 79 -9.69 22.02 -8.97
C GLN A 79 -9.51 22.83 -7.71
N ARG A 80 -8.27 23.04 -7.32
CA ARG A 80 -7.92 23.95 -6.23
C ARG A 80 -8.50 25.34 -6.48
N GLY A 81 -9.18 25.91 -5.48
CA GLY A 81 -9.84 27.21 -5.57
C GLY A 81 -11.24 27.18 -6.18
N GLN A 82 -11.70 26.05 -6.74
CA GLN A 82 -13.04 25.89 -7.27
C GLN A 82 -14.07 25.97 -6.16
N ILE A 83 -15.18 26.70 -6.38
CA ILE A 83 -16.28 26.80 -5.43
C ILE A 83 -17.03 25.46 -5.39
N LEU A 84 -17.17 24.90 -4.21
CA LEU A 84 -17.90 23.65 -3.94
C LEU A 84 -19.30 23.94 -3.43
N PHE A 85 -19.40 24.87 -2.49
CA PHE A 85 -20.65 25.27 -1.84
C PHE A 85 -20.71 26.78 -1.65
N GLU A 86 -21.91 27.33 -1.58
CA GLU A 86 -22.18 28.70 -1.21
C GLU A 86 -23.14 28.74 -0.02
N ILE A 87 -22.76 29.50 0.99
CA ILE A 87 -23.57 29.81 2.15
C ILE A 87 -24.29 31.13 1.86
N ASP A 88 -25.52 31.33 2.36
CA ASP A 88 -26.26 32.58 2.14
C ASP A 88 -25.41 33.82 2.45
N PRO A 89 -25.03 34.60 1.41
CA PRO A 89 -24.16 35.77 1.55
C PRO A 89 -24.87 37.01 2.06
N GLN A 90 -26.22 37.03 2.10
CA GLN A 90 -26.98 38.25 2.43
C GLN A 90 -26.66 38.88 3.79
N PRO A 91 -26.60 38.10 4.90
CA PRO A 91 -26.23 38.68 6.20
C PRO A 91 -24.81 39.28 6.18
N TYR A 92 -23.88 38.64 5.46
CA TYR A 92 -22.49 39.07 5.35
C TYR A 92 -22.32 40.30 4.45
N ARG A 93 -23.12 40.41 3.39
CA ARG A 93 -23.16 41.62 2.55
C ARG A 93 -23.70 42.82 3.34
N ALA A 94 -24.75 42.62 4.18
CA ALA A 94 -25.27 43.66 5.05
C ALA A 94 -24.22 44.10 6.08
N ALA A 95 -23.49 43.17 6.71
CA ALA A 95 -22.42 43.46 7.64
C ALA A 95 -21.26 44.25 6.97
N LEU A 96 -20.89 43.89 5.74
CA LEU A 96 -19.88 44.62 4.97
C LEU A 96 -20.35 46.08 4.67
N ALA A 97 -21.59 46.27 4.22
CA ALA A 97 -22.15 47.57 3.97
C ALA A 97 -22.16 48.44 5.25
N GLN A 98 -22.49 47.87 6.40
CA GLN A 98 -22.44 48.54 7.69
C GLN A 98 -21.01 48.97 8.05
N ALA A 99 -20.02 48.08 7.90
CA ALA A 99 -18.61 48.38 8.15
C ALA A 99 -18.08 49.52 7.24
N GLN A 100 -18.46 49.49 5.96
CA GLN A 100 -18.12 50.51 4.99
C GLN A 100 -18.73 51.90 5.35
N ALA A 101 -19.97 51.92 5.81
CA ALA A 101 -20.59 53.15 6.33
C ALA A 101 -19.85 53.69 7.56
N GLY A 102 -19.44 52.83 8.49
CA GLY A 102 -18.61 53.19 9.64
C GLY A 102 -17.24 53.78 9.21
N LEU A 103 -16.60 53.21 8.22
CA LEU A 103 -15.35 53.75 7.66
C LEU A 103 -15.55 55.12 7.03
N ALA A 104 -16.62 55.34 6.27
CA ALA A 104 -16.96 56.63 5.74
C ALA A 104 -17.18 57.70 6.80
N GLN A 105 -17.85 57.34 7.92
CA GLN A 105 -18.01 58.22 9.07
C GLN A 105 -16.67 58.54 9.76
N ALA A 106 -15.79 57.57 9.94
CA ALA A 106 -14.46 57.79 10.51
C ALA A 106 -13.60 58.71 9.63
N HIS A 107 -13.64 58.56 8.30
CA HIS A 107 -12.96 59.47 7.40
C HIS A 107 -13.51 60.88 7.48
N ALA A 108 -14.82 61.05 7.59
CA ALA A 108 -15.41 62.38 7.76
C ALA A 108 -14.95 63.07 9.08
N ALA A 109 -14.88 62.33 10.16
CA ALA A 109 -14.36 62.80 11.43
C ALA A 109 -12.86 63.16 11.38
N GLN A 110 -12.05 62.31 10.70
CA GLN A 110 -10.63 62.58 10.47
C GLN A 110 -10.45 63.91 9.67
N ALA A 111 -11.15 64.03 8.54
CA ALA A 111 -11.09 65.24 7.71
C ALA A 111 -11.51 66.50 8.47
N GLN A 112 -12.44 66.37 9.46
CA GLN A 112 -12.77 67.48 10.34
C GLN A 112 -11.61 67.81 11.29
N ALA A 113 -11.05 66.83 11.99
CA ALA A 113 -9.93 67.01 12.89
C ALA A 113 -8.67 67.56 12.21
N GLU A 114 -8.38 67.12 10.97
CA GLU A 114 -7.28 67.61 10.15
C GLU A 114 -7.48 69.13 9.81
N ARG A 115 -8.70 69.54 9.44
CA ARG A 115 -9.00 70.96 9.19
C ARG A 115 -8.86 71.81 10.45
N ASP A 116 -9.31 71.28 11.60
CA ASP A 116 -9.22 71.96 12.90
C ASP A 116 -7.75 72.14 13.30
N LEU A 117 -6.93 71.10 13.19
CA LEU A 117 -5.49 71.15 13.43
C LEU A 117 -4.76 72.10 12.48
N ALA A 118 -5.13 72.09 11.19
CA ALA A 118 -4.55 72.99 10.18
C ALA A 118 -4.85 74.45 10.47
N ARG A 119 -6.00 74.75 11.09
CA ARG A 119 -6.34 76.11 11.57
C ARG A 119 -5.63 76.48 12.88
N ALA A 120 -5.51 75.54 13.82
CA ALA A 120 -4.89 75.76 15.14
C ALA A 120 -3.40 76.13 15.03
N ARG A 121 -2.64 75.43 14.19
CA ARG A 121 -1.18 75.60 14.02
C ARG A 121 -0.75 77.03 13.74
N PRO A 122 -1.28 77.76 12.72
CA PRO A 122 -0.89 79.16 12.46
C PRO A 122 -1.36 80.13 13.51
N LEU A 123 -2.51 79.86 14.21
CA LEU A 123 -3.02 80.74 15.24
C LEU A 123 -2.16 80.68 16.50
N THR A 124 -1.67 79.50 16.88
CA THR A 124 -0.72 79.35 17.98
C THR A 124 0.63 79.99 17.66
N ALA A 125 1.14 79.85 16.42
CA ALA A 125 2.35 80.55 16.02
C ALA A 125 2.25 82.09 16.02
N ALA A 126 1.02 82.63 15.98
CA ALA A 126 0.71 84.07 16.11
C ALA A 126 0.30 84.50 17.53
N ASP A 127 0.52 83.68 18.56
CA ASP A 127 0.11 83.84 19.94
C ASP A 127 -1.42 84.12 20.12
N ALA A 128 -2.24 83.70 19.14
CA ALA A 128 -3.69 83.86 19.13
C ALA A 128 -4.44 82.64 19.68
N LEU A 129 -3.75 81.53 19.94
CA LEU A 129 -4.27 80.30 20.49
C LEU A 129 -3.26 79.72 21.50
N SER A 130 -3.72 79.08 22.58
CA SER A 130 -2.85 78.51 23.62
C SER A 130 -2.21 77.18 23.14
N GLU A 131 -1.00 76.86 23.61
CA GLU A 131 -0.34 75.56 23.36
C GLU A 131 -1.22 74.37 23.75
N LYS A 132 -1.96 74.47 24.83
CA LYS A 132 -2.91 73.44 25.33
C LYS A 132 -4.01 73.18 24.30
N GLU A 133 -4.48 74.15 23.55
CA GLU A 133 -5.52 74.01 22.53
C GLU A 133 -4.93 73.39 21.28
N LEU A 134 -3.65 73.68 20.92
CA LEU A 134 -2.93 73.02 19.87
C LEU A 134 -2.72 71.54 20.19
N ASP A 135 -2.25 71.20 21.40
CA ASP A 135 -2.08 69.80 21.85
C ASP A 135 -3.41 69.03 21.79
N ALA A 136 -4.52 69.68 22.21
CA ALA A 136 -5.84 69.09 22.08
C ALA A 136 -6.25 68.78 20.64
N ALA A 137 -5.93 69.73 19.68
CA ALA A 137 -6.22 69.51 18.26
C ALA A 137 -5.33 68.40 17.65
N VAL A 138 -4.05 68.29 18.06
CA VAL A 138 -3.15 67.19 17.67
C VAL A 138 -3.71 65.85 18.17
N ALA A 139 -4.04 65.76 19.48
CA ALA A 139 -4.60 64.57 20.07
C ALA A 139 -5.93 64.13 19.42
N ALA A 140 -6.79 65.11 19.09
CA ALA A 140 -8.04 64.88 18.35
C ALA A 140 -7.79 64.26 16.96
N ASN A 141 -6.82 64.85 16.19
CA ASN A 141 -6.43 64.36 14.89
C ASN A 141 -5.85 62.91 14.97
N ASP A 142 -4.95 62.66 15.94
CA ASP A 142 -4.37 61.33 16.14
C ASP A 142 -5.43 60.31 16.52
N SER A 143 -6.38 60.70 17.38
CA SER A 143 -7.51 59.84 17.73
C SER A 143 -8.40 59.52 16.53
N ALA A 144 -8.72 60.53 15.68
CA ALA A 144 -9.52 60.34 14.48
C ALA A 144 -8.79 59.42 13.46
N TYR A 145 -7.47 59.56 13.32
CA TYR A 145 -6.65 58.69 12.51
C TYR A 145 -6.70 57.25 12.99
N ALA A 146 -6.57 57.03 14.30
CA ALA A 146 -6.68 55.69 14.90
C ALA A 146 -8.08 55.10 14.67
N GLN A 147 -9.15 55.88 14.70
CA GLN A 147 -10.52 55.45 14.42
C GLN A 147 -10.68 54.97 12.98
N VAL A 148 -10.07 55.68 12.01
CA VAL A 148 -10.04 55.24 10.57
C VAL A 148 -9.37 53.90 10.48
N LYS A 149 -8.20 53.70 11.12
CA LYS A 149 -7.51 52.42 11.10
C LYS A 149 -8.35 51.29 11.71
N ALA A 150 -9.07 51.52 12.78
CA ALA A 150 -10.00 50.55 13.36
C ALA A 150 -11.16 50.22 12.44
N ALA A 151 -11.73 51.21 11.77
CA ALA A 151 -12.81 51.04 10.80
C ALA A 151 -12.34 50.32 9.51
N GLU A 152 -11.14 50.59 9.02
CA GLU A 152 -10.51 49.81 7.91
C GLU A 152 -10.38 48.33 8.29
N ALA A 153 -9.93 48.03 9.51
CA ALA A 153 -9.83 46.65 9.99
C ALA A 153 -11.21 45.97 10.09
N ALA A 154 -12.25 46.70 10.50
CA ALA A 154 -13.62 46.17 10.52
C ALA A 154 -14.15 45.84 9.12
N VAL A 155 -13.92 46.72 8.14
CA VAL A 155 -14.24 46.42 6.72
C VAL A 155 -13.52 45.19 6.24
N LYS A 156 -12.23 45.09 6.51
CA LYS A 156 -11.44 43.91 6.13
C LYS A 156 -11.97 42.60 6.69
N THR A 157 -12.37 42.62 7.97
CA THR A 157 -12.98 41.46 8.64
C THR A 157 -14.32 41.09 7.97
N ALA A 158 -15.16 42.07 7.64
CA ALA A 158 -16.43 41.82 6.99
C ALA A 158 -16.25 41.29 5.55
N GLU A 159 -15.24 41.78 4.79
CA GLU A 159 -14.85 41.24 3.46
C GLU A 159 -14.41 39.78 3.55
N LEU A 160 -13.55 39.44 4.53
CA LEU A 160 -13.12 38.07 4.75
C LEU A 160 -14.29 37.14 5.06
N ASN A 161 -15.18 37.57 5.96
CA ASN A 161 -16.37 36.78 6.32
C ASN A 161 -17.30 36.59 5.12
N LEU A 162 -17.48 37.60 4.28
CA LEU A 162 -18.21 37.47 3.01
C LEU A 162 -17.50 36.51 2.05
N GLY A 163 -16.17 36.58 1.94
CA GLY A 163 -15.39 35.64 1.13
C GLY A 163 -15.52 34.19 1.60
N TYR A 164 -15.63 33.98 2.90
CA TYR A 164 -15.81 32.62 3.48
C TYR A 164 -17.20 32.02 3.27
N THR A 165 -18.17 32.79 2.76
CA THR A 165 -19.45 32.24 2.29
C THR A 165 -19.29 31.36 1.05
N GLU A 166 -18.24 31.55 0.27
CA GLU A 166 -17.83 30.70 -0.83
C GLU A 166 -16.85 29.63 -0.33
N VAL A 167 -17.34 28.43 -0.12
CA VAL A 167 -16.52 27.29 0.33
C VAL A 167 -15.82 26.68 -0.86
N ARG A 168 -14.48 26.78 -0.88
CA ARG A 168 -13.63 26.38 -2.02
C ARG A 168 -12.79 25.16 -1.68
N SER A 169 -12.43 24.38 -2.72
CA SER A 169 -11.49 23.27 -2.57
C SER A 169 -10.05 23.78 -2.33
N PRO A 170 -9.35 23.33 -1.30
CA PRO A 170 -7.94 23.67 -1.09
C PRO A 170 -6.98 22.86 -1.96
N ILE A 171 -7.44 21.75 -2.58
CA ILE A 171 -6.64 20.82 -3.37
C ILE A 171 -7.36 20.44 -4.66
N ASP A 172 -6.60 19.93 -5.62
CA ASP A 172 -7.14 19.21 -6.76
C ASP A 172 -7.54 17.80 -6.35
N GLY A 173 -8.66 17.28 -6.87
CA GLY A 173 -9.09 15.93 -6.48
C GLY A 173 -10.52 15.63 -6.91
N VAL A 174 -11.13 14.65 -6.27
CA VAL A 174 -12.52 14.25 -6.50
C VAL A 174 -13.34 14.57 -5.25
N MET A 175 -14.44 15.30 -5.44
CA MET A 175 -15.38 15.62 -4.37
C MET A 175 -16.22 14.39 -4.02
N SER A 176 -16.29 14.05 -2.75
CA SER A 176 -17.19 13.02 -2.24
C SER A 176 -18.65 13.52 -2.21
N ARG A 177 -19.55 12.71 -1.69
CA ARG A 177 -20.95 13.11 -1.47
C ARG A 177 -21.05 14.31 -0.53
N ALA A 178 -22.01 15.17 -0.75
CA ALA A 178 -22.38 16.23 0.17
C ALA A 178 -23.16 15.63 1.37
N LEU A 179 -22.73 15.97 2.59
CA LEU A 179 -23.37 15.48 3.80
C LEU A 179 -24.54 16.38 4.25
N ILE A 180 -24.52 17.65 3.83
CA ILE A 180 -25.55 18.63 4.11
C ILE A 180 -26.25 19.00 2.80
N ARG A 181 -27.60 19.04 2.84
CA ARG A 181 -28.43 19.43 1.72
C ARG A 181 -28.63 20.94 1.65
N ILE A 182 -28.95 21.45 0.47
CA ILE A 182 -29.37 22.86 0.26
C ILE A 182 -30.52 23.18 1.23
N GLY A 183 -30.45 24.34 1.88
CA GLY A 183 -31.36 24.75 2.94
C GLY A 183 -30.96 24.28 4.34
N GLY A 184 -29.98 23.41 4.48
CA GLY A 184 -29.44 22.97 5.77
C GLY A 184 -28.62 24.06 6.45
N VAL A 185 -28.65 24.10 7.80
CA VAL A 185 -27.87 25.01 8.62
C VAL A 185 -26.46 24.44 8.81
N VAL A 186 -25.45 25.28 8.63
CA VAL A 186 -24.04 24.94 8.82
C VAL A 186 -23.44 25.81 9.93
N THR A 187 -22.56 25.20 10.72
CA THR A 187 -21.81 25.85 11.82
C THR A 187 -20.34 25.91 11.43
N ALA A 188 -19.74 27.08 11.63
CA ALA A 188 -18.35 27.31 11.33
C ALA A 188 -17.42 26.27 12.00
N TYR A 189 -16.43 25.78 11.27
CA TYR A 189 -15.39 24.81 11.67
C TYR A 189 -15.89 23.45 12.17
N THR A 190 -17.19 23.28 12.42
CA THR A 190 -17.75 22.06 13.02
C THR A 190 -18.43 21.18 12.00
N THR A 191 -19.28 21.77 11.15
CA THR A 191 -20.07 21.00 10.17
C THR A 191 -19.17 20.47 9.06
N LEU A 192 -19.18 19.15 8.82
CA LEU A 192 -18.53 18.54 7.68
C LEU A 192 -19.47 18.62 6.46
N LEU A 193 -19.06 19.33 5.41
CA LEU A 193 -19.84 19.46 4.17
C LEU A 193 -19.59 18.31 3.23
N THR A 194 -18.32 18.02 2.97
CA THR A 194 -17.82 16.93 2.09
C THR A 194 -16.36 16.65 2.38
N THR A 195 -15.81 15.64 1.73
CA THR A 195 -14.39 15.35 1.71
C THR A 195 -13.90 15.39 0.27
N VAL A 196 -12.75 15.99 0.03
CA VAL A 196 -12.07 15.96 -1.28
C VAL A 196 -10.86 15.03 -1.18
N TYR A 197 -10.79 14.08 -2.10
CA TYR A 197 -9.71 13.10 -2.21
C TYR A 197 -8.82 13.43 -3.40
N GLN A 198 -7.54 13.62 -3.18
CA GLN A 198 -6.55 13.68 -4.25
C GLN A 198 -6.23 12.25 -4.70
N THR A 199 -6.82 11.83 -5.81
CA THR A 199 -6.75 10.46 -6.31
C THR A 199 -5.64 10.22 -7.32
N ASP A 200 -4.88 11.23 -7.70
CA ASP A 200 -3.69 11.14 -8.53
C ASP A 200 -2.57 12.01 -7.94
N PRO A 201 -1.44 11.39 -7.54
CA PRO A 201 -1.22 9.97 -7.42
C PRO A 201 -1.97 9.33 -6.25
N MET A 202 -2.08 7.98 -6.24
CA MET A 202 -2.53 7.20 -5.11
C MET A 202 -1.33 6.68 -4.30
N TYR A 203 -1.56 6.37 -3.04
CA TYR A 203 -0.62 5.64 -2.20
C TYR A 203 -1.08 4.20 -2.01
N ALA A 204 -0.16 3.24 -2.15
CA ALA A 204 -0.39 1.85 -1.81
C ALA A 204 0.45 1.51 -0.56
N ASN A 205 -0.23 1.31 0.57
CA ASN A 205 0.38 0.99 1.85
C ASN A 205 0.37 -0.53 2.04
N PHE A 206 1.53 -1.10 2.37
CA PHE A 206 1.68 -2.52 2.66
C PHE A 206 2.77 -2.74 3.72
N SER A 207 2.76 -3.92 4.33
CA SER A 207 3.71 -4.27 5.38
C SER A 207 4.52 -5.50 5.00
N VAL A 208 5.79 -5.50 5.38
CA VAL A 208 6.73 -6.60 5.13
C VAL A 208 7.31 -7.06 6.46
N GLY A 209 7.29 -8.37 6.72
CA GLY A 209 7.89 -8.95 7.94
C GLY A 209 9.39 -8.66 8.04
N GLU A 210 9.88 -8.43 9.27
CA GLU A 210 11.27 -8.05 9.54
C GLU A 210 12.27 -9.06 8.97
N GLN A 211 12.03 -10.36 9.16
CA GLN A 211 12.92 -11.41 8.63
C GLN A 211 13.11 -11.29 7.11
N ARG A 212 12.03 -11.02 6.39
CA ARG A 212 12.07 -10.84 4.94
C ARG A 212 12.79 -9.56 4.57
N MET A 213 12.57 -8.49 5.31
CA MET A 213 13.26 -7.23 5.12
C MET A 213 14.77 -7.39 5.25
N LEU A 214 15.24 -8.07 6.32
CA LEU A 214 16.65 -8.36 6.54
C LEU A 214 17.25 -9.21 5.40
N GLN A 215 16.51 -10.19 4.88
CA GLN A 215 16.95 -10.96 3.71
C GLN A 215 17.14 -10.06 2.49
N VAL A 216 16.16 -9.21 2.18
CA VAL A 216 16.22 -8.28 1.05
C VAL A 216 17.39 -7.29 1.20
N GLN A 217 17.63 -6.76 2.39
CA GLN A 217 18.76 -5.86 2.66
C GLN A 217 20.11 -6.57 2.47
N ARG A 218 20.23 -7.83 2.92
CA ARG A 218 21.45 -8.64 2.69
C ARG A 218 21.67 -8.92 1.21
N GLU A 219 20.62 -9.25 0.46
CA GLU A 219 20.70 -9.47 -0.99
C GLU A 219 21.09 -8.20 -1.76
N LEU A 220 20.65 -7.03 -1.28
CA LEU A 220 20.99 -5.73 -1.87
C LEU A 220 22.37 -5.22 -1.45
N GLY A 221 22.91 -5.71 -0.33
CA GLY A 221 24.14 -5.18 0.28
C GLY A 221 23.99 -3.76 0.85
N ARG A 222 22.75 -3.27 1.01
CA ARG A 222 22.44 -1.93 1.52
C ARG A 222 21.05 -1.89 2.15
N PRO A 223 20.77 -0.94 3.07
CA PRO A 223 19.43 -0.69 3.58
C PRO A 223 18.46 -0.32 2.44
N LEU A 224 17.18 -0.63 2.64
CA LEU A 224 16.12 -0.05 1.81
C LEU A 224 15.98 1.41 2.20
N ASP A 225 16.24 2.29 1.25
CA ASP A 225 16.17 3.74 1.42
C ASP A 225 15.23 4.33 0.38
N GLN A 226 14.36 5.22 0.83
CA GLN A 226 13.45 5.98 -0.02
C GLN A 226 14.18 6.94 -0.98
N HIS A 227 15.40 7.41 -0.59
CA HIS A 227 16.19 8.34 -1.40
C HIS A 227 16.95 7.68 -2.56
N ASN A 228 17.02 6.37 -2.54
CA ASN A 228 17.57 5.59 -3.63
C ASN A 228 16.56 4.49 -3.97
N PRO A 229 15.40 4.84 -4.53
CA PRO A 229 14.44 3.85 -4.97
C PRO A 229 15.20 2.89 -5.87
N SER A 230 15.30 1.64 -5.45
CA SER A 230 15.77 0.61 -6.35
C SER A 230 14.93 0.78 -7.61
N GLN A 231 15.51 0.67 -8.80
CA GLN A 231 14.79 0.68 -10.08
C GLN A 231 13.77 -0.48 -10.18
N ARG A 232 13.36 -1.03 -9.05
CA ARG A 232 12.34 -2.06 -8.94
C ARG A 232 11.00 -1.42 -9.20
N GLN A 233 10.44 -1.76 -10.31
CA GLN A 233 9.05 -1.49 -10.62
C GLN A 233 8.20 -2.44 -9.77
N PHE A 234 7.30 -1.87 -8.99
CA PHE A 234 6.33 -2.61 -8.22
C PHE A 234 5.06 -2.72 -9.06
N ARG A 235 4.74 -3.94 -9.47
CA ARG A 235 3.50 -4.20 -10.21
C ARG A 235 2.34 -4.26 -9.22
N ILE A 236 1.20 -3.76 -9.65
CA ILE A 236 -0.02 -3.73 -8.84
C ILE A 236 -1.02 -4.69 -9.48
N LEU A 237 -1.46 -5.69 -8.71
CA LEU A 237 -2.56 -6.58 -9.10
C LEU A 237 -3.84 -6.12 -8.41
N LEU A 238 -4.89 -5.97 -9.18
CA LEU A 238 -6.22 -5.61 -8.70
C LEU A 238 -6.92 -6.81 -8.04
N ALA A 239 -8.07 -6.58 -7.43
CA ALA A 239 -8.82 -7.61 -6.72
C ALA A 239 -9.28 -8.77 -7.63
N ASP A 240 -9.52 -8.50 -8.91
CA ASP A 240 -9.89 -9.48 -9.94
C ASP A 240 -8.68 -10.28 -10.49
N GLY A 241 -7.47 -9.95 -10.05
CA GLY A 241 -6.23 -10.57 -10.52
C GLY A 241 -5.62 -9.92 -11.77
N SER A 242 -6.27 -8.92 -12.35
CA SER A 242 -5.69 -8.16 -13.46
C SER A 242 -4.53 -7.28 -12.99
N GLU A 243 -3.57 -7.04 -13.87
CA GLU A 243 -2.43 -6.15 -13.60
C GLU A 243 -2.81 -4.71 -13.98
N TYR A 244 -2.50 -3.77 -13.09
CA TYR A 244 -2.66 -2.35 -13.38
C TYR A 244 -1.53 -1.85 -14.29
N ASP A 245 -1.87 -1.04 -15.31
CA ASP A 245 -0.97 -0.63 -16.38
C ASP A 245 0.29 0.13 -15.91
N LEU A 246 0.16 0.89 -14.81
CA LEU A 246 1.22 1.76 -14.33
C LEU A 246 1.88 1.20 -13.07
N PRO A 247 3.21 1.10 -13.04
CA PRO A 247 3.92 0.57 -11.88
C PRO A 247 3.91 1.55 -10.71
N GLY A 248 3.94 1.02 -9.50
CA GLY A 248 4.19 1.79 -8.29
C GLY A 248 5.69 2.07 -8.10
N THR A 249 6.00 3.20 -7.48
CA THR A 249 7.34 3.58 -7.06
C THR A 249 7.41 3.75 -5.55
N MET A 250 8.43 3.20 -4.90
CA MET A 250 8.57 3.32 -3.44
C MET A 250 8.91 4.77 -3.07
N ASN A 251 8.12 5.35 -2.17
CA ASN A 251 8.33 6.71 -1.69
C ASN A 251 8.49 6.82 -0.18
N PHE A 252 8.20 5.74 0.56
CA PHE A 252 8.34 5.74 2.01
C PHE A 252 8.65 4.34 2.54
N VAL A 253 9.54 4.29 3.49
CA VAL A 253 9.87 3.13 4.33
C VAL A 253 9.83 3.63 5.77
N ASP A 254 9.06 2.99 6.63
CA ASP A 254 8.98 3.40 8.02
C ASP A 254 10.33 3.20 8.73
N ALA A 255 10.63 4.06 9.68
CA ALA A 255 11.84 3.97 10.50
C ALA A 255 11.70 2.96 11.66
N ALA A 256 10.48 2.56 12.00
CA ALA A 256 10.16 1.68 13.11
C ALA A 256 9.42 0.43 12.65
N VAL A 257 9.73 -0.70 13.29
CA VAL A 257 8.98 -1.95 13.14
C VAL A 257 7.78 -1.91 14.09
N ASP A 258 6.60 -2.27 13.61
CA ASP A 258 5.43 -2.46 14.47
C ASP A 258 5.65 -3.69 15.35
N LEU A 259 5.81 -3.46 16.65
CA LEU A 259 6.10 -4.50 17.65
C LEU A 259 4.97 -5.52 17.82
N ARG A 260 3.76 -5.19 17.39
CA ARG A 260 2.60 -6.08 17.51
C ARG A 260 2.54 -7.10 16.37
N THR A 261 3.00 -6.72 15.19
CA THR A 261 2.91 -7.54 13.97
C THR A 261 4.27 -7.98 13.45
N ASP A 262 5.37 -7.49 14.03
CA ASP A 262 6.75 -7.73 13.57
C ASP A 262 6.94 -7.38 12.08
N THR A 263 6.32 -6.26 11.66
CA THR A 263 6.34 -5.81 10.26
C THR A 263 6.81 -4.37 10.14
N LEU A 264 7.43 -4.07 9.01
CA LEU A 264 7.82 -2.73 8.60
C LEU A 264 6.83 -2.23 7.55
N ALA A 265 6.29 -1.01 7.77
CA ALA A 265 5.39 -0.39 6.82
C ALA A 265 6.14 0.25 5.65
N LEU A 266 5.64 0.01 4.44
CA LEU A 266 6.14 0.59 3.20
C LEU A 266 4.99 1.23 2.43
N ARG A 267 5.32 2.27 1.67
CA ARG A 267 4.36 2.96 0.82
C ARG A 267 4.91 3.16 -0.58
N LEU A 268 4.07 2.91 -1.55
CA LEU A 268 4.33 3.20 -2.96
C LEU A 268 3.48 4.39 -3.40
N THR A 269 4.02 5.18 -4.30
CA THR A 269 3.25 6.12 -5.12
C THR A 269 2.85 5.42 -6.41
N VAL A 270 1.56 5.41 -6.70
CA VAL A 270 0.95 4.79 -7.88
C VAL A 270 0.25 5.88 -8.69
N PRO A 271 0.68 6.19 -9.90
CA PRO A 271 -0.01 7.14 -10.77
C PRO A 271 -1.43 6.66 -11.10
N ASN A 272 -2.40 7.57 -11.11
CA ASN A 272 -3.81 7.25 -11.39
C ASN A 272 -4.49 8.30 -12.30
N PRO A 273 -3.90 8.64 -13.46
CA PRO A 273 -4.41 9.71 -14.31
C PRO A 273 -5.82 9.44 -14.87
N LYS A 274 -6.17 8.18 -15.02
CA LYS A 274 -7.52 7.75 -15.48
C LYS A 274 -8.54 7.64 -14.36
N GLN A 275 -8.16 7.91 -13.09
CA GLN A 275 -8.99 7.79 -11.89
C GLN A 275 -9.66 6.39 -11.74
N PHE A 276 -8.97 5.36 -12.22
CA PHE A 276 -9.45 3.97 -12.15
C PHE A 276 -9.34 3.38 -10.74
N LEU A 277 -8.33 3.81 -9.98
CA LEU A 277 -8.09 3.38 -8.61
C LEU A 277 -8.86 4.28 -7.63
N HIS A 278 -9.42 3.66 -6.59
CA HIS A 278 -10.18 4.36 -5.56
C HIS A 278 -9.55 4.19 -4.17
N ALA A 279 -9.66 5.21 -3.33
CA ALA A 279 -9.23 5.14 -1.94
C ALA A 279 -10.01 4.07 -1.17
N GLY A 280 -9.31 3.30 -0.32
CA GLY A 280 -9.88 2.17 0.42
C GLY A 280 -9.87 0.84 -0.33
N GLN A 281 -9.53 0.81 -1.62
CA GLN A 281 -9.46 -0.40 -2.42
C GLN A 281 -8.28 -1.28 -2.00
N TYR A 282 -8.50 -2.60 -1.95
CA TYR A 282 -7.43 -3.57 -1.72
C TYR A 282 -6.80 -4.00 -3.04
N VAL A 283 -5.49 -4.06 -3.04
CA VAL A 283 -4.66 -4.50 -4.17
C VAL A 283 -3.55 -5.41 -3.67
N ARG A 284 -2.83 -6.07 -4.57
CA ARG A 284 -1.60 -6.80 -4.25
C ARG A 284 -0.41 -6.15 -4.93
N VAL A 285 0.58 -5.83 -4.13
CA VAL A 285 1.88 -5.34 -4.63
C VAL A 285 2.75 -6.54 -4.95
N VAL A 286 3.16 -6.66 -6.20
CA VAL A 286 4.03 -7.74 -6.68
C VAL A 286 5.45 -7.22 -6.84
N VAL A 287 6.35 -7.83 -6.08
CA VAL A 287 7.78 -7.52 -6.11
C VAL A 287 8.50 -8.63 -6.84
N ALA A 288 9.14 -8.33 -7.97
CA ALA A 288 10.07 -9.25 -8.59
C ALA A 288 11.35 -9.31 -7.75
N THR A 289 11.62 -10.45 -7.15
CA THR A 289 12.88 -10.71 -6.46
C THR A 289 13.94 -11.10 -7.51
N ARG A 290 15.22 -10.86 -7.24
CA ARG A 290 16.28 -11.33 -8.15
C ARG A 290 16.10 -12.82 -8.38
N GLY A 291 15.85 -13.21 -9.63
CA GLY A 291 15.76 -14.59 -10.03
C GLY A 291 17.06 -15.32 -9.72
N ARG A 292 16.96 -16.61 -9.40
CA ARG A 292 18.14 -17.49 -9.32
C ARG A 292 18.43 -17.97 -10.75
N PRO A 293 19.59 -17.63 -11.33
CA PRO A 293 19.89 -18.02 -12.72
C PRO A 293 19.96 -19.55 -12.90
N ASN A 294 20.28 -20.29 -11.85
CA ASN A 294 20.47 -21.72 -11.84
C ASN A 294 19.54 -22.43 -10.85
N ALA A 295 18.26 -22.09 -10.83
CA ALA A 295 17.28 -22.76 -9.97
C ALA A 295 16.93 -24.14 -10.54
N LEU A 296 16.77 -25.12 -9.65
CA LEU A 296 16.20 -26.42 -9.97
C LEU A 296 14.73 -26.39 -9.61
N LEU A 297 13.85 -26.57 -10.59
CA LEU A 297 12.40 -26.61 -10.40
C LEU A 297 11.94 -28.05 -10.39
N LEU A 298 11.18 -28.43 -9.38
CA LEU A 298 10.67 -29.78 -9.16
C LEU A 298 9.15 -29.76 -8.98
N PRO A 299 8.38 -30.49 -9.77
CA PRO A 299 6.93 -30.60 -9.62
C PRO A 299 6.54 -31.07 -8.22
N GLN A 300 5.53 -30.43 -7.60
CA GLN A 300 5.09 -30.74 -6.24
C GLN A 300 4.77 -32.22 -6.05
N ARG A 301 4.23 -32.89 -7.04
CA ARG A 301 3.90 -34.33 -7.01
C ARG A 301 5.10 -35.27 -6.88
N ALA A 302 6.32 -34.79 -7.18
CA ALA A 302 7.54 -35.59 -7.01
C ALA A 302 8.05 -35.60 -5.56
N VAL A 303 7.60 -34.65 -4.74
CA VAL A 303 8.05 -34.46 -3.36
C VAL A 303 7.19 -35.29 -2.44
N GLN A 304 7.82 -36.07 -1.57
CA GLN A 304 7.15 -36.84 -0.54
C GLN A 304 7.61 -36.38 0.85
N LEU A 305 6.69 -36.40 1.80
CA LEU A 305 6.94 -36.05 3.20
C LEU A 305 6.98 -37.30 4.04
N LEU A 306 8.06 -37.48 4.78
CA LEU A 306 8.20 -38.58 5.77
C LEU A 306 8.84 -38.01 7.02
N GLN A 307 8.17 -38.11 8.17
CA GLN A 307 8.68 -37.66 9.48
C GLN A 307 9.24 -36.24 9.44
N ASP A 308 8.48 -35.28 8.88
CA ASP A 308 8.84 -33.87 8.72
C ASP A 308 10.03 -33.57 7.82
N LYS A 309 10.48 -34.56 7.03
CA LYS A 309 11.51 -34.38 6.01
C LYS A 309 10.94 -34.56 4.62
N ASN A 310 11.30 -33.61 3.73
CA ASN A 310 10.99 -33.74 2.32
C ASN A 310 12.04 -34.63 1.64
N TYR A 311 11.59 -35.61 0.87
CA TYR A 311 12.47 -36.45 0.07
C TYR A 311 11.91 -36.70 -1.32
N VAL A 312 12.77 -37.09 -2.21
CA VAL A 312 12.46 -37.49 -3.57
C VAL A 312 13.12 -38.82 -3.93
N TRP A 313 12.58 -39.49 -4.93
CA TRP A 313 13.23 -40.65 -5.52
C TRP A 313 14.12 -40.23 -6.69
N VAL A 314 15.41 -40.53 -6.60
CA VAL A 314 16.39 -40.29 -7.67
C VAL A 314 16.79 -41.62 -8.26
N VAL A 315 16.89 -41.70 -9.60
CA VAL A 315 17.36 -42.90 -10.31
C VAL A 315 18.87 -42.82 -10.43
N ASP A 316 19.57 -43.84 -9.90
CA ASP A 316 21.03 -43.92 -9.99
C ASP A 316 21.49 -44.44 -11.41
N SER A 317 22.80 -44.45 -11.63
CA SER A 317 23.40 -44.93 -12.88
C SER A 317 23.14 -46.40 -13.16
N ALA A 318 22.74 -47.19 -12.14
CA ALA A 318 22.38 -48.60 -12.26
C ALA A 318 20.86 -48.80 -12.53
N GLY A 319 20.10 -47.75 -12.75
CA GLY A 319 18.64 -47.79 -12.96
C GLY A 319 17.83 -48.17 -11.73
N ARG A 320 18.30 -47.85 -10.53
CA ARG A 320 17.62 -48.12 -9.27
C ARG A 320 17.17 -46.85 -8.61
N ALA A 321 15.98 -46.90 -7.97
CA ALA A 321 15.45 -45.79 -7.19
C ALA A 321 16.16 -45.70 -5.83
N GLN A 322 16.65 -44.47 -5.52
CA GLN A 322 17.24 -44.16 -4.22
C GLN A 322 16.47 -42.98 -3.60
N GLN A 323 16.16 -43.08 -2.33
CA GLN A 323 15.58 -42.00 -1.57
C GLN A 323 16.67 -40.95 -1.25
N ARG A 324 16.38 -39.69 -1.54
CA ARG A 324 17.29 -38.58 -1.26
C ARG A 324 16.54 -37.43 -0.58
N ASP A 325 17.05 -37.01 0.57
CA ASP A 325 16.50 -35.86 1.28
C ASP A 325 16.75 -34.58 0.47
N VAL A 326 15.73 -33.71 0.42
CA VAL A 326 15.80 -32.45 -0.32
C VAL A 326 15.36 -31.29 0.53
N LYS A 327 16.03 -30.18 0.39
CA LYS A 327 15.64 -28.90 1.00
C LYS A 327 14.83 -28.10 -0.02
N MET A 328 13.55 -27.91 0.31
CA MET A 328 12.63 -27.17 -0.54
C MET A 328 12.68 -25.70 -0.18
N GLY A 329 12.63 -24.84 -1.20
CA GLY A 329 12.51 -23.39 -1.09
C GLY A 329 11.09 -22.90 -1.39
N GLN A 330 10.97 -21.78 -2.07
CA GLN A 330 9.66 -21.21 -2.44
C GLN A 330 8.97 -22.02 -3.54
N GLN A 331 7.65 -22.07 -3.48
CA GLN A 331 6.82 -22.62 -4.54
C GLN A 331 6.65 -21.58 -5.66
N GLN A 332 6.76 -22.02 -6.91
CA GLN A 332 6.53 -21.23 -8.11
C GLN A 332 5.50 -21.93 -9.00
N GLY A 333 4.27 -21.47 -8.99
CA GLY A 333 3.18 -22.15 -9.67
C GLY A 333 2.96 -23.56 -9.12
N SER A 334 3.08 -24.59 -9.98
CA SER A 334 2.98 -26.01 -9.61
C SER A 334 4.30 -26.63 -9.14
N ASP A 335 5.40 -25.88 -9.21
CA ASP A 335 6.74 -26.40 -8.98
C ASP A 335 7.38 -25.79 -7.72
N TRP A 336 8.25 -26.55 -7.10
CA TRP A 336 9.08 -26.11 -5.99
C TRP A 336 10.50 -25.77 -6.46
N VAL A 337 11.05 -24.69 -5.93
CA VAL A 337 12.48 -24.40 -6.07
C VAL A 337 13.24 -25.28 -5.09
N VAL A 338 14.19 -26.07 -5.59
CA VAL A 338 15.05 -26.91 -4.74
C VAL A 338 16.26 -26.09 -4.30
N GLU A 339 16.46 -25.99 -2.95
CA GLU A 339 17.59 -25.28 -2.36
C GLU A 339 18.82 -26.18 -2.10
N GLY A 340 18.59 -27.48 -2.02
CA GLY A 340 19.66 -28.44 -1.75
C GLY A 340 19.19 -29.89 -1.87
N GLY A 341 20.16 -30.83 -2.01
CA GLY A 341 19.90 -32.25 -2.13
C GLY A 341 19.84 -32.78 -3.57
N LEU A 342 19.69 -31.92 -4.58
CA LEU A 342 19.72 -32.30 -5.99
C LEU A 342 20.76 -31.48 -6.77
N ALA A 343 21.29 -32.09 -7.82
CA ALA A 343 22.21 -31.47 -8.77
C ALA A 343 21.60 -31.41 -10.18
N PRO A 344 22.06 -30.50 -11.05
CA PRO A 344 21.72 -30.55 -12.46
C PRO A 344 22.15 -31.88 -13.07
N GLY A 345 21.24 -32.54 -13.82
CA GLY A 345 21.45 -33.85 -14.41
C GLY A 345 20.86 -35.03 -13.60
N ASP A 346 20.49 -34.82 -12.33
CA ASP A 346 19.79 -35.85 -11.54
C ASP A 346 18.46 -36.21 -12.21
N VAL A 347 18.14 -37.50 -12.25
CA VAL A 347 16.89 -38.04 -12.79
C VAL A 347 15.95 -38.31 -11.62
N VAL A 348 14.91 -37.49 -11.47
CA VAL A 348 13.96 -37.57 -10.37
C VAL A 348 12.66 -38.23 -10.83
N VAL A 349 12.14 -39.16 -10.02
CA VAL A 349 10.83 -39.80 -10.27
C VAL A 349 9.72 -38.83 -9.91
N VAL A 350 8.82 -38.58 -10.85
CA VAL A 350 7.67 -37.68 -10.65
C VAL A 350 6.39 -38.47 -10.39
N ASP A 351 6.17 -39.57 -11.13
CA ASP A 351 4.99 -40.42 -10.98
C ASP A 351 5.41 -41.89 -10.81
N GLY A 352 4.57 -42.69 -10.09
CA GLY A 352 4.86 -44.10 -9.82
C GLY A 352 5.63 -44.34 -8.50
N THR A 353 5.67 -43.35 -7.63
CA THR A 353 6.45 -43.37 -6.36
C THR A 353 5.90 -44.31 -5.31
N GLN A 354 4.60 -44.66 -5.33
CA GLN A 354 3.90 -45.40 -4.25
C GLN A 354 4.44 -46.79 -3.96
N LYS A 355 5.07 -47.45 -4.94
CA LYS A 355 5.57 -48.82 -4.82
C LYS A 355 7.09 -48.89 -4.72
N LEU A 356 7.77 -47.77 -4.64
CA LEU A 356 9.23 -47.71 -4.64
C LEU A 356 9.78 -47.98 -3.23
N LYS A 357 10.86 -48.72 -3.20
CA LYS A 357 11.74 -48.87 -2.05
C LYS A 357 13.17 -48.59 -2.48
N SER A 358 14.03 -48.22 -1.57
CA SER A 358 15.45 -47.98 -1.90
C SER A 358 16.05 -49.24 -2.55
N GLY A 359 16.69 -49.07 -3.70
CA GLY A 359 17.26 -50.19 -4.48
C GLY A 359 16.31 -50.87 -5.48
N THR A 360 15.03 -50.48 -5.56
CA THR A 360 14.09 -51.03 -6.55
C THR A 360 14.52 -50.70 -7.97
N PRO A 361 14.66 -51.68 -8.87
CA PRO A 361 14.95 -51.45 -10.26
C PRO A 361 13.75 -50.73 -10.94
N VAL A 362 13.99 -49.69 -11.68
CA VAL A 362 12.96 -48.88 -12.34
C VAL A 362 13.14 -48.85 -13.86
N ARG A 363 12.03 -48.78 -14.55
CA ARG A 363 11.99 -48.56 -15.99
C ARG A 363 11.58 -47.09 -16.24
N ILE A 364 12.52 -46.33 -16.74
CA ILE A 364 12.32 -44.90 -17.02
C ILE A 364 11.34 -44.73 -18.18
N GLN A 365 10.27 -43.99 -17.95
CA GLN A 365 9.41 -43.43 -18.98
C GLN A 365 9.55 -41.92 -18.93
N PRO A 366 9.88 -41.23 -20.05
CA PRO A 366 9.93 -39.76 -20.03
C PRO A 366 8.54 -39.21 -19.66
N LEU A 367 8.54 -38.17 -18.85
CA LEU A 367 7.30 -37.47 -18.48
C LEU A 367 6.64 -36.95 -19.77
N ALA A 368 5.41 -37.37 -20.07
CA ALA A 368 4.64 -36.78 -21.15
C ALA A 368 4.51 -35.27 -20.84
N ALA A 369 4.90 -34.42 -21.78
CA ALA A 369 4.73 -32.96 -21.63
C ALA A 369 3.25 -32.68 -21.29
N PRO A 370 2.95 -31.82 -20.31
CA PRO A 370 1.57 -31.46 -20.03
C PRO A 370 0.96 -30.93 -21.33
N ALA A 371 -0.17 -31.52 -21.75
CA ALA A 371 -0.93 -31.01 -22.87
C ALA A 371 -1.19 -29.52 -22.60
N ALA A 372 -0.74 -28.65 -23.50
CA ALA A 372 -0.98 -27.24 -23.43
C ALA A 372 -2.49 -27.03 -23.31
N GLY A 373 -2.94 -26.66 -22.11
CA GLY A 373 -4.32 -26.30 -21.87
C GLY A 373 -4.74 -25.21 -22.84
N PRO A 374 -6.00 -25.13 -23.23
CA PRO A 374 -6.47 -24.14 -24.18
C PRO A 374 -6.15 -22.73 -23.59
N ARG A 375 -5.41 -21.94 -24.37
CA ARG A 375 -5.23 -20.52 -24.10
C ARG A 375 -6.64 -19.91 -24.10
N ALA A 376 -7.09 -19.45 -22.94
CA ALA A 376 -8.28 -18.62 -22.88
C ALA A 376 -8.01 -17.37 -23.72
N SER A 377 -8.82 -17.21 -24.75
CA SER A 377 -8.89 -16.05 -25.66
C SER A 377 -9.53 -14.87 -24.97
#